data_c1b568a8050ec804e6c4325c86eb6d11
#
_entry.id   c1b568a8050ec804e6c4325c86eb6d11
#
_cell.length_a   1.000
_cell.length_b   1.000
_cell.length_c   1.000
_cell.angle_alpha   90.00
_cell.angle_beta   90.00
_cell.angle_gamma   90.00
#
_symmetry.space_group_name_H-M   'P 1'
#
loop_
_entity.id
_entity.type
_entity.pdbx_description
1 polymer ?
#
loop_
_entity_poly.entity_id
_entity_poly.type
_entity_poly.pdbx_seq_one_letter_code
_entity_poly.pdbx_strand_id
1 'polypeptide(L)'
;MIIEFYFDNILFNFFEKIKNENIVDFSSYLKNLLKYYYQERENLLLIYKQGLSYIFLDELNKIFFNAEKNNKLTDKEKIYRYYHIGGIFNIFSYWFSTNMDILPEVLADISVSFLPTDFKPFLFKINN
;
A
#
# COMPACT_ATOMS: atom_id res chain seq x y z
N MET A 1 5.74 18.65 -6.05
CA MET A 1 4.98 18.46 -7.30
C MET A 1 3.53 18.16 -6.96
N ILE A 2 2.59 18.56 -7.81
CA ILE A 2 1.15 18.43 -7.54
C ILE A 2 0.73 16.97 -7.36
N ILE A 3 1.29 16.05 -8.14
CA ILE A 3 0.93 14.63 -8.08
C ILE A 3 1.40 14.00 -6.77
N GLU A 4 2.60 14.33 -6.31
CA GLU A 4 3.11 13.84 -5.03
C GLU A 4 2.26 14.35 -3.87
N PHE A 5 1.86 15.62 -3.93
CA PHE A 5 0.96 16.21 -2.94
C PHE A 5 -0.39 15.48 -2.92
N TYR A 6 -0.91 15.13 -4.09
CA TYR A 6 -2.16 14.37 -4.22
C TYR A 6 -2.05 13.01 -3.54
N PHE A 7 -0.96 12.28 -3.78
CA PHE A 7 -0.73 11.00 -3.12
C PHE A 7 -0.60 11.13 -1.61
N ASP A 8 0.14 12.13 -1.15
CA ASP A 8 0.28 12.37 0.28
C ASP A 8 -1.09 12.59 0.93
N ASN A 9 -1.98 13.34 0.27
CA ASN A 9 -3.33 13.57 0.75
C ASN A 9 -4.16 12.29 0.78
N ILE A 10 -4.09 11.48 -0.27
CA ILE A 10 -4.82 10.19 -0.31
C ILE A 10 -4.38 9.32 0.86
N LEU A 11 -3.08 9.20 1.07
CA LEU A 11 -2.54 8.35 2.12
C LEU A 11 -2.86 8.90 3.51
N PHE A 12 -2.75 10.22 3.68
CA PHE A 12 -3.12 10.85 4.94
C PHE A 12 -4.59 10.58 5.26
N ASN A 13 -5.48 10.77 4.31
CA ASN A 13 -6.90 10.54 4.50
C ASN A 13 -7.19 9.08 4.81
N PHE A 14 -6.48 8.16 4.15
CA PHE A 14 -6.63 6.74 4.44
C PHE A 14 -6.20 6.42 5.87
N PHE A 15 -5.04 6.92 6.31
CA PHE A 15 -4.55 6.66 7.66
C PHE A 15 -5.47 7.26 8.72
N GLU A 16 -6.02 8.46 8.48
CA GLU A 16 -7.00 9.03 9.39
C GLU A 16 -8.25 8.15 9.51
N LYS A 17 -8.67 7.57 8.40
CA LYS A 17 -9.82 6.67 8.38
C LYS A 17 -9.54 5.39 9.18
N ILE A 18 -8.39 4.76 8.97
CA ILE A 18 -8.10 3.50 9.66
C ILE A 18 -7.81 3.66 11.14
N LYS A 19 -7.40 4.86 11.59
CA LYS A 19 -7.23 5.12 13.02
C LYS A 19 -8.54 4.94 13.79
N ASN A 20 -9.66 5.21 13.15
CA ASN A 20 -10.99 5.10 13.76
C ASN A 20 -11.59 3.70 13.57
N GLU A 21 -10.90 2.81 12.88
CA GLU A 21 -11.33 1.43 12.68
C GLU A 21 -10.42 0.50 13.45
N ASN A 22 -10.98 -0.55 14.01
CA ASN A 22 -10.21 -1.51 14.78
C ASN A 22 -9.58 -2.56 13.86
N ILE A 23 -8.61 -2.13 13.06
CA ILE A 23 -7.93 -3.00 12.11
C ILE A 23 -6.75 -3.66 12.82
N VAL A 24 -6.77 -4.99 12.93
CA VAL A 24 -5.80 -5.74 13.72
C VAL A 24 -4.93 -6.68 12.89
N ASP A 25 -5.23 -6.89 11.61
CA ASP A 25 -4.48 -7.81 10.78
C ASP A 25 -4.22 -7.24 9.39
N PHE A 26 -3.23 -7.83 8.70
CA PHE A 26 -2.81 -7.33 7.39
C PHE A 26 -3.88 -7.52 6.33
N SER A 27 -4.64 -8.61 6.41
CA SER A 27 -5.70 -8.87 5.44
C SER A 27 -6.74 -7.74 5.45
N SER A 28 -7.20 -7.36 6.63
CA SER A 28 -8.14 -6.26 6.79
C SER A 28 -7.55 -4.94 6.34
N TYR A 29 -6.28 -4.69 6.68
CA TYR A 29 -5.58 -3.48 6.24
C TYR A 29 -5.54 -3.40 4.72
N LEU A 30 -5.13 -4.48 4.06
CA LEU A 30 -5.00 -4.51 2.61
C LEU A 30 -6.36 -4.35 1.92
N LYS A 31 -7.40 -5.01 2.44
CA LYS A 31 -8.76 -4.84 1.90
C LYS A 31 -9.21 -3.39 1.94
N ASN A 32 -8.97 -2.73 3.07
CA ASN A 32 -9.37 -1.33 3.22
C ASN A 32 -8.56 -0.41 2.30
N LEU A 33 -7.26 -0.67 2.16
CA LEU A 33 -6.41 0.11 1.26
C LEU A 33 -6.87 -0.03 -0.19
N LEU A 34 -7.14 -1.25 -0.62
CA LEU A 34 -7.57 -1.49 -2.01
C LEU A 34 -8.96 -0.91 -2.29
N LYS A 35 -9.86 -0.98 -1.32
CA LYS A 35 -11.17 -0.32 -1.43
C LYS A 35 -11.03 1.18 -1.57
N TYR A 36 -10.14 1.78 -0.78
CA TYR A 36 -9.89 3.20 -0.85
C TYR A 36 -9.31 3.59 -2.20
N TYR A 37 -8.34 2.84 -2.71
CA TYR A 37 -7.79 3.07 -4.04
C TYR A 37 -8.86 2.92 -5.11
N TYR A 38 -9.75 1.96 -4.96
CA TYR A 38 -10.84 1.77 -5.91
C TYR A 38 -11.78 2.97 -5.92
N GLN A 39 -12.06 3.56 -4.78
CA GLN A 39 -12.87 4.78 -4.69
C GLN A 39 -12.20 5.97 -5.40
N GLU A 40 -10.87 6.01 -5.41
CA GLU A 40 -10.08 7.04 -6.06
C GLU A 40 -9.62 6.65 -7.47
N ARG A 41 -10.23 5.62 -8.06
CA ARG A 41 -9.72 4.98 -9.27
C ARG A 41 -9.60 5.91 -10.47
N GLU A 42 -10.49 6.88 -10.62
CA GLU A 42 -10.42 7.78 -11.78
C GLU A 42 -9.11 8.55 -11.79
N ASN A 43 -8.73 9.11 -10.66
CA ASN A 43 -7.49 9.88 -10.54
C ASN A 43 -6.27 8.98 -10.56
N LEU A 44 -6.31 7.85 -9.87
CA LEU A 44 -5.18 6.94 -9.81
C LEU A 44 -4.87 6.31 -11.17
N LEU A 45 -5.89 5.93 -11.92
CA LEU A 45 -5.70 5.39 -13.26
C LEU A 45 -5.17 6.43 -14.23
N LEU A 46 -5.59 7.68 -14.07
CA LEU A 46 -5.06 8.77 -14.89
C LEU A 46 -3.56 8.94 -14.67
N ILE A 47 -3.11 8.93 -13.41
CA ILE A 47 -1.70 9.02 -13.05
C ILE A 47 -0.92 7.84 -13.64
N TYR A 48 -1.46 6.63 -13.50
CA TYR A 48 -0.84 5.43 -14.04
C TYR A 48 -0.68 5.52 -15.56
N LYS A 49 -1.74 5.96 -16.27
CA LYS A 49 -1.72 6.06 -17.74
C LYS A 49 -0.74 7.10 -18.26
N GLN A 50 -0.36 8.07 -17.42
CA GLN A 50 0.66 9.05 -17.78
C GLN A 50 2.10 8.54 -17.56
N GLY A 51 2.27 7.28 -17.18
CA GLY A 51 3.59 6.71 -16.96
C GLY A 51 4.23 7.12 -15.65
N LEU A 52 3.43 7.58 -14.68
CA LEU A 52 3.92 8.11 -13.41
C LEU A 52 3.78 7.09 -12.28
N SER A 53 3.68 5.81 -12.62
CA SER A 53 3.49 4.74 -11.63
C SER A 53 4.64 4.63 -10.62
N TYR A 54 5.85 5.11 -11.00
CA TYR A 54 6.98 5.10 -10.07
C TYR A 54 6.69 5.91 -8.80
N ILE A 55 5.79 6.88 -8.86
CA ILE A 55 5.41 7.67 -7.69
C ILE A 55 4.73 6.79 -6.64
N PHE A 56 3.94 5.80 -7.08
CA PHE A 56 3.34 4.83 -6.15
C PHE A 56 4.41 4.07 -5.38
N LEU A 57 5.45 3.61 -6.06
CA LEU A 57 6.52 2.87 -5.42
C LEU A 57 7.29 3.75 -4.43
N ASP A 58 7.59 4.98 -4.81
CA ASP A 58 8.27 5.92 -3.92
C ASP A 58 7.45 6.17 -2.65
N GLU A 59 6.15 6.39 -2.79
CA GLU A 59 5.29 6.63 -1.64
C GLU A 59 5.15 5.39 -0.77
N LEU A 60 5.01 4.21 -1.37
CA LEU A 60 5.01 2.97 -0.60
C LEU A 60 6.28 2.82 0.21
N ASN A 61 7.44 3.05 -0.40
CA ASN A 61 8.72 2.96 0.31
C ASN A 61 8.81 3.96 1.44
N LYS A 62 8.38 5.20 1.22
CA LYS A 62 8.39 6.22 2.28
C LYS A 62 7.56 5.79 3.47
N ILE A 63 6.33 5.33 3.23
CA ILE A 63 5.43 4.92 4.31
C ILE A 63 6.03 3.76 5.07
N PHE A 64 6.48 2.75 4.34
CA PHE A 64 6.95 1.51 4.94
C PHE A 64 8.26 1.70 5.71
N PHE A 65 9.14 2.58 5.27
CA PHE A 65 10.42 2.79 5.95
C PHE A 65 10.39 3.92 6.96
N ASN A 66 9.58 4.96 6.75
CA ASN A 66 9.49 6.07 7.71
C ASN A 66 8.81 5.66 9.01
N ALA A 67 7.90 4.69 8.96
CA ALA A 67 7.24 4.18 10.16
C ALA A 67 8.20 3.53 11.13
N GLU A 68 9.38 3.13 10.66
CA GLU A 68 10.35 2.37 11.43
C GLU A 68 11.62 3.17 11.72
N LYS A 69 11.59 4.48 11.56
CA LYS A 69 12.83 5.29 11.69
C LYS A 69 13.46 5.24 13.07
N ASN A 70 12.73 4.84 14.09
CA ASN A 70 13.25 4.66 15.44
C ASN A 70 13.71 3.24 15.73
N ASN A 71 13.54 2.32 14.81
CA ASN A 71 13.93 0.92 14.94
C ASN A 71 15.11 0.65 14.02
N LYS A 72 16.15 0.03 14.59
CA LYS A 72 17.28 -0.40 13.77
C LYS A 72 16.93 -1.71 13.10
N LEU A 73 16.86 -1.70 11.78
CA LEU A 73 16.62 -2.89 10.99
C LEU A 73 17.94 -3.50 10.55
N THR A 74 18.01 -4.82 10.59
CA THR A 74 19.14 -5.54 9.98
C THR A 74 19.04 -5.45 8.46
N ASP A 75 20.16 -5.73 7.77
CA ASP A 75 20.16 -5.77 6.32
C ASP A 75 19.16 -6.80 5.79
N LYS A 76 19.07 -7.95 6.44
CA LYS A 76 18.12 -8.99 6.05
C LYS A 76 16.68 -8.48 6.13
N GLU A 77 16.35 -7.77 7.21
CA GLU A 77 15.02 -7.22 7.39
C GLU A 77 14.70 -6.16 6.34
N LYS A 78 15.67 -5.29 6.01
CA LYS A 78 15.50 -4.30 4.95
C LYS A 78 15.24 -4.96 3.60
N ILE A 79 16.06 -5.95 3.24
CA ILE A 79 15.92 -6.66 1.97
C ILE A 79 14.56 -7.37 1.90
N TYR A 80 14.15 -8.01 2.98
CA TYR A 80 12.84 -8.66 3.08
C TYR A 80 11.71 -7.67 2.80
N ARG A 81 11.79 -6.48 3.39
CA ARG A 81 10.76 -5.44 3.19
C ARG A 81 10.73 -4.93 1.76
N TYR A 82 11.89 -4.65 1.17
CA TYR A 82 11.96 -4.24 -0.22
C TYR A 82 11.36 -5.30 -1.15
N TYR A 83 11.63 -6.56 -0.87
CA TYR A 83 11.09 -7.66 -1.66
C TYR A 83 9.56 -7.66 -1.63
N HIS A 84 8.98 -7.53 -0.45
CA HIS A 84 7.52 -7.55 -0.32
C HIS A 84 6.87 -6.28 -0.86
N ILE A 85 7.49 -5.12 -0.64
CA ILE A 85 6.98 -3.87 -1.19
C ILE A 85 6.99 -3.91 -2.72
N GLY A 86 8.05 -4.44 -3.31
CA GLY A 86 8.13 -4.61 -4.75
C GLY A 86 7.02 -5.50 -5.28
N GLY A 87 6.74 -6.60 -4.58
CA GLY A 87 5.65 -7.49 -4.94
C GLY A 87 4.29 -6.80 -4.88
N ILE A 88 4.03 -6.08 -3.80
CA ILE A 88 2.79 -5.30 -3.65
C ILE A 88 2.67 -4.26 -4.75
N PHE A 89 3.75 -3.55 -5.05
CA PHE A 89 3.75 -2.56 -6.13
C PHE A 89 3.40 -3.21 -7.47
N ASN A 90 3.97 -4.37 -7.76
CA ASN A 90 3.67 -5.08 -9.01
C ASN A 90 2.22 -5.54 -9.08
N ILE A 91 1.64 -5.95 -7.96
CA ILE A 91 0.22 -6.30 -7.89
C ILE A 91 -0.63 -5.07 -8.24
N PHE A 92 -0.30 -3.93 -7.66
CA PHE A 92 -1.02 -2.69 -7.96
C PHE A 92 -0.88 -2.30 -9.42
N SER A 93 0.35 -2.40 -9.98
CA SER A 93 0.59 -2.08 -11.38
C SER A 93 -0.21 -2.96 -12.32
N TYR A 94 -0.28 -4.25 -12.03
CA TYR A 94 -1.10 -5.18 -12.80
C TYR A 94 -2.59 -4.79 -12.71
N TRP A 95 -3.06 -4.50 -11.50
CA TRP A 95 -4.45 -4.13 -11.27
C TRP A 95 -4.82 -2.86 -12.05
N PHE A 96 -3.96 -1.86 -12.01
CA PHE A 96 -4.17 -0.61 -12.74
C PHE A 96 -4.14 -0.86 -14.24
N SER A 97 -3.28 -1.76 -14.72
CA SER A 97 -3.20 -2.08 -16.16
C SER A 97 -4.49 -2.68 -16.71
N THR A 98 -5.29 -3.30 -15.85
CA THR A 98 -6.60 -3.85 -16.22
C THR A 98 -7.75 -2.92 -15.82
N ASN A 99 -7.48 -1.65 -15.57
CA ASN A 99 -8.48 -0.65 -15.13
C ASN A 99 -9.17 -1.06 -13.82
N MET A 100 -8.42 -1.71 -12.92
CA MET A 100 -8.95 -2.19 -11.64
C MET A 100 -10.16 -3.11 -11.83
N ASP A 101 -10.05 -4.03 -12.80
CA ASP A 101 -11.13 -4.92 -13.16
C ASP A 101 -11.47 -5.92 -12.05
N ILE A 102 -10.47 -6.39 -11.30
CA ILE A 102 -10.70 -7.29 -10.18
C ILE A 102 -11.26 -6.49 -9.00
N LEU A 103 -12.29 -7.01 -8.33
CA LEU A 103 -12.85 -6.34 -7.16
C LEU A 103 -11.81 -6.27 -6.04
N PRO A 104 -11.78 -5.17 -5.28
CA PRO A 104 -10.76 -4.99 -4.23
C PRO A 104 -10.68 -6.13 -3.23
N GLU A 105 -11.82 -6.68 -2.80
CA GLU A 105 -11.85 -7.77 -1.83
C GLU A 105 -11.21 -9.03 -2.38
N VAL A 106 -11.47 -9.33 -3.66
CA VAL A 106 -10.91 -10.50 -4.33
C VAL A 106 -9.40 -10.34 -4.48
N LEU A 107 -8.97 -9.16 -4.91
CA LEU A 107 -7.54 -8.88 -5.06
C LEU A 107 -6.82 -8.99 -3.73
N ALA A 108 -7.42 -8.49 -2.66
CA ALA A 108 -6.84 -8.58 -1.32
C ALA A 108 -6.68 -10.04 -0.88
N ASP A 109 -7.70 -10.85 -1.06
CA ASP A 109 -7.65 -12.26 -0.67
C ASP A 109 -6.56 -13.01 -1.43
N ILE A 110 -6.45 -12.78 -2.73
CA ILE A 110 -5.41 -13.39 -3.55
C ILE A 110 -4.03 -12.93 -3.07
N SER A 111 -3.87 -11.64 -2.86
CA SER A 111 -2.57 -11.05 -2.47
C SER A 111 -2.09 -11.57 -1.12
N VAL A 112 -3.00 -11.67 -0.15
CA VAL A 112 -2.66 -12.16 1.18
C VAL A 112 -2.21 -13.62 1.14
N SER A 113 -2.73 -14.41 0.19
CA SER A 113 -2.36 -15.82 0.07
C SER A 113 -0.88 -16.04 -0.24
N PHE A 114 -0.19 -15.02 -0.77
CA PHE A 114 1.23 -15.10 -1.10
C PHE A 114 2.15 -14.65 0.03
N LEU A 115 1.60 -14.15 1.12
CA LEU A 115 2.41 -13.63 2.22
C LEU A 115 2.67 -14.71 3.27
N PRO A 116 3.82 -14.65 3.95
CA PRO A 116 4.05 -15.55 5.09
C PRO A 116 2.99 -15.34 6.16
N THR A 117 2.63 -16.41 6.86
CA THR A 117 1.60 -16.36 7.90
C THR A 117 2.00 -15.46 9.07
N ASP A 118 3.30 -15.25 9.26
CA ASP A 118 3.83 -14.39 10.32
C ASP A 118 4.15 -12.99 9.83
N PHE A 119 3.74 -12.64 8.62
CA PHE A 119 3.99 -11.31 8.07
C PHE A 119 3.22 -10.28 8.90
N LYS A 120 3.95 -9.40 9.53
CA LYS A 120 3.39 -8.31 10.33
C LYS A 120 3.80 -7.00 9.70
N PRO A 121 2.89 -6.31 9.04
CA PRO A 121 3.22 -5.01 8.47
C PRO A 121 3.46 -4.04 9.62
N PHE A 122 4.62 -3.39 9.56
CA PHE A 122 5.02 -2.40 10.55
C PHE A 122 4.06 -1.21 10.59
N LEU A 123 3.17 -1.09 9.62
CA LEU A 123 2.15 -0.04 9.59
C LEU A 123 1.25 -0.06 10.82
N PHE A 124 1.08 -1.20 11.44
CA PHE A 124 0.28 -1.29 12.66
C PHE A 124 0.95 -0.59 13.84
N LYS A 125 2.26 -0.35 13.77
CA LYS A 125 2.96 0.39 14.81
C LYS A 125 2.65 1.88 14.80
N ILE A 126 2.21 2.41 13.66
CA ILE A 126 1.83 3.81 13.53
C ILE A 126 0.57 4.12 14.33
N ASN A 127 -0.29 3.14 14.52
CA ASN A 127 -1.59 3.28 15.15
C ASN A 127 -1.57 3.07 16.65
N ASN A 128 -0.41 2.77 17.23
CA ASN A 128 -0.26 2.55 18.67
C ASN A 128 0.09 3.84 19.41
#